data_03e01d6e9545c33f35d36fb21b2b509c
#
_entry.id   03e01d6e9545c33f35d36fb21b2b509c
#
_cell.length_a   1.000
_cell.length_b   1.000
_cell.length_c   1.000
_cell.angle_alpha   90.00
_cell.angle_beta   90.00
_cell.angle_gamma   90.00
#
_symmetry.space_group_name_H-M   'P 1'
#
loop_
_entity.id
_entity.type
_entity.pdbx_description
1 polymer ?
#
loop_
_entity_poly.entity_id
_entity_poly.type
_entity_poly.pdbx_seq_one_letter_code
_entity_poly.pdbx_strand_id
1 'polypeptide(L)'
;MAESLTLQGSGGRRFWSLLAGAGMIAASVLTIQHFFNANFPESIFRGAFCDISAFFNCDSSAYSPIAHFHGVPMGYFGLFAGLLVVLGSLFPSAAFERTNKFLALFNALGVVGLFVYSVFFLKSLCLLCSGYYVFSLLSFFLFWRFGLARSFPSIKLLAVFAVLALSGAYGFQRFYEAKKEAQFGGVAMKVVKEYYSLSEVRNPSFISPFWTARASERFEDAPIRVIEYVDFLCPDCLFLYRQLKQLEKEYEGRINVAFQFFPLEAKCNTVVEKDLHPGACDLSLIAAHDPAKFKAIHDEIFENFQKAKSPEWRVQLARKYGAEAALNDPAVKDLLLRIINTGAEYEKTSDTFAHGVRSTPTLIINNRMVIGTLPYAHLKAIFESLLSAGPEAGEKGRFMENWVDTRPKKK
;
A
#
# COMPACT_ATOMS: atom_id res chain seq x y z
N MET A 1 23.26 -40.79 27.19
CA MET A 1 23.02 -41.75 26.09
C MET A 1 21.57 -41.75 25.60
N ALA A 2 20.55 -41.74 26.48
CA ALA A 2 19.13 -41.68 26.07
C ALA A 2 18.73 -40.38 25.35
N GLU A 3 19.35 -39.26 25.69
CA GLU A 3 19.11 -37.96 25.02
C GLU A 3 19.62 -37.91 23.55
N SER A 4 20.66 -38.66 23.20
CA SER A 4 21.18 -38.70 21.83
C SER A 4 20.30 -39.53 20.89
N LEU A 5 19.59 -40.53 21.40
CA LEU A 5 18.70 -41.39 20.61
C LEU A 5 17.40 -40.69 20.18
N THR A 6 16.91 -39.73 21.02
CA THR A 6 15.71 -38.91 20.66
C THR A 6 16.01 -37.79 19.67
N LEU A 7 17.26 -37.34 19.55
CA LEU A 7 17.70 -36.39 18.55
C LEU A 7 17.82 -36.99 17.12
N GLN A 8 17.89 -38.31 17.03
CA GLN A 8 17.85 -39.07 15.76
C GLN A 8 16.41 -39.25 15.21
N GLY A 9 15.44 -38.47 15.70
CA GLY A 9 14.09 -38.47 15.20
C GLY A 9 14.06 -38.34 13.68
N SER A 10 13.50 -39.31 13.06
CA SER A 10 13.34 -39.68 11.65
C SER A 10 13.75 -38.57 10.64
N GLY A 11 14.53 -38.91 9.61
CA GLY A 11 14.94 -37.99 8.53
C GLY A 11 13.75 -37.16 8.01
N GLY A 12 12.52 -37.69 8.10
CA GLY A 12 11.28 -36.99 7.77
C GLY A 12 11.02 -35.73 8.61
N ARG A 13 11.19 -35.76 9.95
CA ARG A 13 10.99 -34.57 10.76
C ARG A 13 11.96 -33.45 10.41
N ARG A 14 13.24 -33.77 10.23
CA ARG A 14 14.27 -32.79 9.85
C ARG A 14 13.96 -32.18 8.48
N PHE A 15 13.55 -32.98 7.52
CA PHE A 15 13.13 -32.51 6.22
C PHE A 15 11.97 -31.51 6.32
N TRP A 16 10.91 -31.86 7.05
CA TRP A 16 9.76 -30.96 7.21
C TRP A 16 10.11 -29.70 7.99
N SER A 17 11.00 -29.76 9.00
CA SER A 17 11.49 -28.58 9.72
C SER A 17 12.32 -27.68 8.83
N LEU A 18 13.18 -28.22 7.96
CA LEU A 18 13.92 -27.45 6.97
C LEU A 18 12.99 -26.79 5.96
N LEU A 19 12.00 -27.54 5.46
CA LEU A 19 10.99 -26.99 4.54
C LEU A 19 10.19 -25.84 5.18
N ALA A 20 9.74 -26.03 6.42
CA ALA A 20 9.03 -25.01 7.17
C ALA A 20 9.89 -23.76 7.37
N GLY A 21 11.14 -23.91 7.81
CA GLY A 21 12.08 -22.81 7.99
C GLY A 21 12.41 -22.09 6.69
N ALA A 22 12.65 -22.83 5.60
CA ALA A 22 12.87 -22.25 4.27
C ALA A 22 11.64 -21.49 3.75
N GLY A 23 10.44 -22.05 3.96
CA GLY A 23 9.18 -21.36 3.62
C GLY A 23 8.96 -20.08 4.42
N MET A 24 9.28 -20.09 5.73
CA MET A 24 9.25 -18.88 6.57
C MET A 24 10.23 -17.83 6.04
N ILE A 25 11.45 -18.20 5.68
CA ILE A 25 12.46 -17.29 5.11
C ILE A 25 11.94 -16.68 3.79
N ALA A 26 11.48 -17.52 2.86
CA ALA A 26 11.01 -17.07 1.54
C ALA A 26 9.84 -16.09 1.67
N ALA A 27 8.82 -16.45 2.46
CA ALA A 27 7.66 -15.58 2.71
C ALA A 27 8.06 -14.26 3.39
N SER A 28 9.00 -14.30 4.34
CA SER A 28 9.51 -13.10 5.02
C SER A 28 10.27 -12.18 4.08
N VAL A 29 11.15 -12.73 3.22
CA VAL A 29 11.89 -11.94 2.21
C VAL A 29 10.92 -11.25 1.26
N LEU A 30 9.92 -11.97 0.74
CA LEU A 30 8.89 -11.39 -0.13
C LEU A 30 8.08 -10.29 0.59
N THR A 31 7.73 -10.50 1.85
CA THR A 31 7.00 -9.50 2.67
C THR A 31 7.85 -8.25 2.90
N ILE A 32 9.15 -8.41 3.22
CA ILE A 32 10.09 -7.28 3.40
C ILE A 32 10.24 -6.52 2.07
N GLN A 33 10.45 -7.24 0.97
CA GLN A 33 10.58 -6.64 -0.35
C GLN A 33 9.32 -5.84 -0.73
N HIS A 34 8.14 -6.44 -0.50
CA HIS A 34 6.87 -5.77 -0.74
C HIS A 34 6.71 -4.51 0.11
N PHE A 35 7.04 -4.59 1.42
CA PHE A 35 7.01 -3.44 2.31
C PHE A 35 7.85 -2.27 1.79
N PHE A 36 9.09 -2.52 1.38
CA PHE A 36 9.96 -1.46 0.86
C PHE A 36 9.48 -0.93 -0.50
N ASN A 37 9.00 -1.79 -1.38
CA ASN A 37 8.46 -1.37 -2.68
C ASN A 37 7.18 -0.53 -2.52
N ALA A 38 6.32 -0.87 -1.56
CA ALA A 38 5.10 -0.12 -1.30
C ALA A 38 5.37 1.25 -0.69
N ASN A 39 6.26 1.32 0.31
CA ASN A 39 6.51 2.56 1.05
C ASN A 39 7.60 3.45 0.44
N PHE A 40 8.56 2.86 -0.30
CA PHE A 40 9.71 3.56 -0.90
C PHE A 40 9.89 3.18 -2.37
N PRO A 41 8.90 3.43 -3.23
CA PRO A 41 9.04 3.15 -4.66
C PRO A 41 10.16 3.98 -5.26
N GLU A 42 10.86 3.44 -6.26
CA GLU A 42 11.96 4.11 -6.96
C GLU A 42 11.56 4.56 -8.39
N SER A 43 10.28 4.38 -8.74
CA SER A 43 9.72 4.67 -10.06
C SER A 43 8.24 5.02 -9.93
N ILE A 44 7.70 5.75 -10.90
CA ILE A 44 6.26 6.05 -11.00
C ILE A 44 5.45 4.76 -11.19
N PHE A 45 5.96 3.84 -12.01
CA PHE A 45 5.28 2.59 -12.30
C PHE A 45 5.74 1.49 -11.35
N ARG A 46 4.82 0.94 -10.59
CA ARG A 46 5.05 -0.27 -9.81
C ARG A 46 3.94 -1.29 -10.11
N GLY A 47 4.34 -2.55 -10.27
CA GLY A 47 3.39 -3.63 -10.45
C GLY A 47 2.66 -3.94 -9.15
N ALA A 48 1.35 -3.99 -9.18
CA ALA A 48 0.54 -4.53 -8.10
C ALA A 48 0.54 -6.06 -8.20
N PHE A 49 1.34 -6.73 -7.37
CA PHE A 49 1.44 -8.21 -7.41
C PHE A 49 0.39 -8.92 -6.55
N CYS A 50 -0.20 -8.24 -5.57
CA CYS A 50 -0.93 -8.89 -4.48
C CYS A 50 -2.32 -8.30 -4.21
N ASP A 51 -2.83 -7.43 -5.09
CA ASP A 51 -4.14 -6.83 -4.96
C ASP A 51 -5.16 -7.64 -5.75
N ILE A 52 -5.75 -8.64 -5.07
CA ILE A 52 -6.74 -9.56 -5.68
C ILE A 52 -8.16 -9.08 -5.37
N SER A 53 -8.38 -8.50 -4.20
CA SER A 53 -9.68 -7.98 -3.75
C SER A 53 -9.51 -7.06 -2.55
N ALA A 54 -10.60 -6.38 -2.12
CA ALA A 54 -10.61 -5.56 -0.90
C ALA A 54 -10.16 -6.34 0.36
N PHE A 55 -10.36 -7.67 0.38
CA PHE A 55 -9.94 -8.51 1.48
C PHE A 55 -8.55 -9.11 1.27
N PHE A 56 -8.22 -9.61 0.08
CA PHE A 56 -6.88 -10.13 -0.26
C PHE A 56 -6.05 -9.01 -0.86
N ASN A 57 -5.35 -8.27 0.02
CA ASN A 57 -4.60 -7.08 -0.35
C ASN A 57 -3.34 -6.94 0.51
N CYS A 58 -2.18 -6.92 -0.13
CA CYS A 58 -0.89 -6.81 0.57
C CYS A 58 -0.54 -5.36 0.91
N ASP A 59 -0.99 -4.39 0.12
CA ASP A 59 -0.70 -2.97 0.34
C ASP A 59 -1.37 -2.47 1.62
N SER A 60 -2.60 -2.95 1.92
CA SER A 60 -3.25 -2.69 3.22
C SER A 60 -2.36 -3.05 4.41
N SER A 61 -1.64 -4.17 4.32
CA SER A 61 -0.71 -4.62 5.37
C SER A 61 0.56 -3.79 5.37
N ALA A 62 1.11 -3.45 4.20
CA ALA A 62 2.34 -2.67 4.05
C ALA A 62 2.20 -1.23 4.56
N TYR A 63 1.00 -0.63 4.43
CA TYR A 63 0.69 0.72 4.94
C TYR A 63 0.18 0.74 6.38
N SER A 64 0.01 -0.41 7.01
CA SER A 64 -0.51 -0.48 8.38
C SER A 64 0.49 0.06 9.40
N PRO A 65 0.02 0.60 10.54
CA PRO A 65 0.91 1.08 11.60
C PRO A 65 1.83 0.00 12.17
N ILE A 66 1.44 -1.28 12.07
CA ILE A 66 2.22 -2.42 12.55
C ILE A 66 3.09 -3.06 11.46
N ALA A 67 3.15 -2.51 10.26
CA ALA A 67 4.00 -3.03 9.18
C ALA A 67 5.49 -3.01 9.54
N HIS A 68 5.87 -2.10 10.41
CA HIS A 68 7.23 -1.99 10.93
C HIS A 68 7.25 -1.50 12.38
N PHE A 69 8.31 -1.82 13.09
CA PHE A 69 8.61 -1.28 14.41
C PHE A 69 9.91 -0.46 14.35
N HIS A 70 9.81 0.85 14.54
CA HIS A 70 10.95 1.79 14.41
C HIS A 70 11.76 1.62 13.12
N GLY A 71 11.09 1.43 11.97
CA GLY A 71 11.73 1.24 10.67
C GLY A 71 12.18 -0.19 10.38
N VAL A 72 12.06 -1.12 11.33
CA VAL A 72 12.32 -2.54 11.12
C VAL A 72 11.05 -3.20 10.61
N PRO A 73 11.01 -3.70 9.35
CA PRO A 73 9.82 -4.36 8.82
C PRO A 73 9.40 -5.58 9.64
N MET A 74 8.11 -5.81 9.82
CA MET A 74 7.61 -6.95 10.58
C MET A 74 8.10 -8.31 10.02
N GLY A 75 8.28 -8.41 8.71
CA GLY A 75 8.86 -9.57 8.05
C GLY A 75 10.28 -9.93 8.52
N TYR A 76 11.04 -8.97 9.07
CA TYR A 76 12.38 -9.25 9.62
C TYR A 76 12.32 -10.25 10.79
N PHE A 77 11.36 -10.11 11.67
CA PHE A 77 11.21 -11.03 12.80
C PHE A 77 10.89 -12.44 12.33
N GLY A 78 10.09 -12.56 11.27
CA GLY A 78 9.80 -13.81 10.61
C GLY A 78 11.01 -14.44 9.91
N LEU A 79 11.80 -13.62 9.22
CA LEU A 79 13.05 -14.04 8.60
C LEU A 79 14.02 -14.62 9.64
N PHE A 80 14.18 -13.92 10.75
CA PHE A 80 15.04 -14.36 11.84
C PHE A 80 14.56 -15.68 12.46
N ALA A 81 13.26 -15.81 12.73
CA ALA A 81 12.68 -17.05 13.24
C ALA A 81 12.90 -18.22 12.26
N GLY A 82 12.68 -18.02 10.97
CA GLY A 82 12.94 -19.02 9.93
C GLY A 82 14.41 -19.48 9.89
N LEU A 83 15.35 -18.54 9.98
CA LEU A 83 16.79 -18.84 10.05
C LEU A 83 17.13 -19.72 11.25
N LEU A 84 16.56 -19.44 12.43
CA LEU A 84 16.80 -20.26 13.62
C LEU A 84 16.26 -21.68 13.47
N VAL A 85 15.09 -21.84 12.81
CA VAL A 85 14.53 -23.17 12.52
C VAL A 85 15.45 -23.94 11.58
N VAL A 86 15.96 -23.32 10.51
CA VAL A 86 16.89 -23.93 9.57
C VAL A 86 18.20 -24.30 10.25
N LEU A 87 18.82 -23.39 10.98
CA LEU A 87 20.07 -23.64 11.72
C LEU A 87 19.93 -24.79 12.72
N GLY A 88 18.85 -24.80 13.51
CA GLY A 88 18.58 -25.87 14.46
C GLY A 88 18.33 -27.22 13.80
N SER A 89 17.81 -27.23 12.56
CA SER A 89 17.60 -28.44 11.77
C SER A 89 18.90 -28.95 11.13
N LEU A 90 19.80 -28.05 10.72
CA LEU A 90 21.10 -28.39 10.15
C LEU A 90 22.10 -28.85 11.23
N PHE A 91 22.10 -28.19 12.39
CA PHE A 91 23.01 -28.44 13.49
C PHE A 91 22.23 -28.89 14.76
N PRO A 92 21.65 -30.11 14.75
CA PRO A 92 20.79 -30.56 15.81
C PRO A 92 21.56 -30.75 17.11
N SER A 93 21.09 -30.07 18.16
CA SER A 93 21.55 -30.27 19.54
C SER A 93 20.36 -30.09 20.50
N ALA A 94 20.47 -30.67 21.67
CA ALA A 94 19.41 -30.54 22.72
C ALA A 94 19.18 -29.05 23.06
N ALA A 95 20.24 -28.24 23.09
CA ALA A 95 20.14 -26.82 23.40
C ALA A 95 19.38 -26.05 22.29
N PHE A 96 19.70 -26.30 21.02
CA PHE A 96 18.96 -25.71 19.88
C PHE A 96 17.50 -26.13 19.88
N GLU A 97 17.23 -27.42 20.06
CA GLU A 97 15.89 -27.98 20.04
C GLU A 97 14.97 -27.30 21.07
N ARG A 98 15.46 -27.19 22.32
CA ARG A 98 14.73 -26.56 23.43
C ARG A 98 14.48 -25.09 23.18
N THR A 99 15.50 -24.39 22.67
CA THR A 99 15.42 -22.95 22.40
C THR A 99 14.48 -22.67 21.22
N ASN A 100 14.58 -23.45 20.13
CA ASN A 100 13.70 -23.31 18.98
C ASN A 100 12.23 -23.64 19.32
N LYS A 101 11.98 -24.65 20.17
CA LYS A 101 10.63 -24.98 20.64
C LYS A 101 10.00 -23.80 21.42
N PHE A 102 10.80 -23.15 22.28
CA PHE A 102 10.37 -21.97 23.00
C PHE A 102 10.08 -20.79 22.06
N LEU A 103 11.00 -20.50 21.14
CA LEU A 103 10.82 -19.42 20.16
C LEU A 103 9.67 -19.69 19.18
N ALA A 104 9.47 -20.96 18.76
CA ALA A 104 8.35 -21.33 17.90
C ALA A 104 6.98 -21.07 18.56
N LEU A 105 6.87 -21.25 19.89
CA LEU A 105 5.66 -20.90 20.65
C LEU A 105 5.39 -19.39 20.58
N PHE A 106 6.39 -18.55 20.89
CA PHE A 106 6.22 -17.10 20.81
C PHE A 106 5.92 -16.61 19.40
N ASN A 107 6.60 -17.20 18.41
CA ASN A 107 6.34 -16.89 17.00
C ASN A 107 4.91 -17.28 16.59
N ALA A 108 4.42 -18.45 17.00
CA ALA A 108 3.05 -18.88 16.74
C ALA A 108 2.01 -17.95 17.40
N LEU A 109 2.26 -17.51 18.64
CA LEU A 109 1.39 -16.53 19.31
C LEU A 109 1.39 -15.19 18.56
N GLY A 110 2.56 -14.72 18.11
CA GLY A 110 2.68 -13.52 17.29
C GLY A 110 1.90 -13.64 15.96
N VAL A 111 2.02 -14.78 15.28
CA VAL A 111 1.28 -15.09 14.04
C VAL A 111 -0.23 -15.05 14.27
N VAL A 112 -0.73 -15.66 15.35
CA VAL A 112 -2.16 -15.60 15.68
C VAL A 112 -2.60 -14.17 15.95
N GLY A 113 -1.81 -13.40 16.71
CA GLY A 113 -2.08 -11.97 16.95
C GLY A 113 -2.14 -11.15 15.66
N LEU A 114 -1.17 -11.35 14.76
CA LEU A 114 -1.13 -10.65 13.46
C LEU A 114 -2.30 -11.08 12.56
N PHE A 115 -2.66 -12.35 12.54
CA PHE A 115 -3.83 -12.84 11.80
C PHE A 115 -5.12 -12.21 12.32
N VAL A 116 -5.33 -12.21 13.64
CA VAL A 116 -6.49 -11.56 14.27
C VAL A 116 -6.53 -10.07 13.94
N TYR A 117 -5.40 -9.38 14.03
CA TYR A 117 -5.31 -7.97 13.66
C TYR A 117 -5.68 -7.76 12.17
N SER A 118 -5.14 -8.57 11.27
CA SER A 118 -5.42 -8.46 9.82
C SER A 118 -6.90 -8.66 9.52
N VAL A 119 -7.52 -9.69 10.09
CA VAL A 119 -8.93 -10.02 9.78
C VAL A 119 -9.91 -9.06 10.44
N PHE A 120 -9.72 -8.72 11.72
CA PHE A 120 -10.70 -7.97 12.50
C PHE A 120 -10.47 -6.45 12.46
N PHE A 121 -9.23 -6.00 12.40
CA PHE A 121 -8.89 -4.57 12.42
C PHE A 121 -8.61 -4.01 11.02
N LEU A 122 -7.74 -4.66 10.22
CA LEU A 122 -7.48 -4.24 8.85
C LEU A 122 -8.58 -4.65 7.87
N LYS A 123 -9.42 -5.65 8.24
CA LYS A 123 -10.40 -6.28 7.34
C LYS A 123 -9.78 -6.61 5.98
N SER A 124 -8.55 -7.09 6.02
CA SER A 124 -7.72 -7.40 4.86
C SER A 124 -6.69 -8.45 5.24
N LEU A 125 -6.38 -9.35 4.33
CA LEU A 125 -5.42 -10.42 4.50
C LEU A 125 -4.34 -10.36 3.42
N CYS A 126 -3.09 -10.23 3.83
CA CYS A 126 -1.94 -10.28 2.94
C CYS A 126 -1.58 -11.74 2.62
N LEU A 127 -1.56 -12.11 1.35
CA LEU A 127 -1.22 -13.46 0.92
C LEU A 127 0.22 -13.86 1.24
N LEU A 128 1.16 -12.93 1.13
CA LEU A 128 2.56 -13.17 1.49
C LEU A 128 2.69 -13.46 2.99
N CYS A 129 1.99 -12.68 3.82
CA CYS A 129 1.94 -12.89 5.27
C CYS A 129 1.27 -14.24 5.60
N SER A 130 0.22 -14.61 4.87
CA SER A 130 -0.48 -15.89 5.06
C SER A 130 0.42 -17.09 4.76
N GLY A 131 1.27 -16.99 3.73
CA GLY A 131 2.30 -17.98 3.45
C GLY A 131 3.24 -18.17 4.65
N TYR A 132 3.69 -17.08 5.27
CA TYR A 132 4.48 -17.14 6.49
C TYR A 132 3.72 -17.82 7.64
N TYR A 133 2.44 -17.49 7.83
CA TYR A 133 1.61 -18.07 8.92
C TYR A 133 1.53 -19.59 8.81
N VAL A 134 1.32 -20.11 7.60
CA VAL A 134 1.26 -21.57 7.35
C VAL A 134 2.55 -22.24 7.76
N PHE A 135 3.70 -21.75 7.30
CA PHE A 135 5.00 -22.37 7.62
C PHE A 135 5.40 -22.19 9.08
N SER A 136 5.04 -21.06 9.70
CA SER A 136 5.26 -20.82 11.13
C SER A 136 4.46 -21.80 12.00
N LEU A 137 3.17 -21.99 11.72
CA LEU A 137 2.32 -22.93 12.44
C LEU A 137 2.76 -24.39 12.22
N LEU A 138 3.21 -24.73 11.00
CA LEU A 138 3.82 -26.03 10.72
C LEU A 138 5.08 -26.24 11.55
N SER A 139 5.97 -25.23 11.62
CA SER A 139 7.16 -25.29 12.48
C SER A 139 6.81 -25.49 13.94
N PHE A 140 5.85 -24.70 14.46
CA PHE A 140 5.36 -24.87 15.85
C PHE A 140 4.82 -26.27 16.10
N PHE A 141 3.97 -26.80 15.20
CA PHE A 141 3.42 -28.16 15.31
C PHE A 141 4.53 -29.22 15.35
N LEU A 142 5.54 -29.12 14.49
CA LEU A 142 6.66 -30.06 14.45
C LEU A 142 7.48 -30.07 15.76
N PHE A 143 7.80 -28.89 16.29
CA PHE A 143 8.50 -28.76 17.57
C PHE A 143 7.65 -29.17 18.75
N TRP A 144 6.34 -28.91 18.72
CA TRP A 144 5.44 -29.27 19.83
C TRP A 144 5.15 -30.76 19.90
N ARG A 145 4.86 -31.39 18.74
CA ARG A 145 4.42 -32.79 18.65
C ARG A 145 5.57 -33.78 18.73
N PHE A 146 6.69 -33.43 18.11
CA PHE A 146 7.83 -34.33 17.87
C PHE A 146 9.13 -33.85 18.54
N GLY A 147 9.13 -32.69 19.18
CA GLY A 147 10.31 -32.13 19.84
C GLY A 147 10.56 -32.73 21.22
N LEU A 148 11.73 -32.45 21.79
CA LEU A 148 12.11 -32.88 23.13
C LEU A 148 11.08 -32.42 24.18
N ALA A 149 10.97 -33.19 25.24
CA ALA A 149 10.10 -32.88 26.37
C ALA A 149 10.33 -31.47 26.93
N ARG A 150 9.35 -30.93 27.67
CA ARG A 150 9.39 -29.59 28.23
C ARG A 150 10.66 -29.40 29.10
N SER A 151 11.48 -28.46 28.67
CA SER A 151 12.67 -28.02 29.40
C SER A 151 12.95 -26.57 29.05
N PHE A 152 13.62 -25.85 29.95
CA PHE A 152 13.95 -24.45 29.73
C PHE A 152 14.88 -24.27 28.53
N PRO A 153 14.71 -23.16 27.76
CA PRO A 153 15.62 -22.82 26.68
C PRO A 153 17.04 -22.57 27.20
N SER A 154 18.03 -22.69 26.33
CA SER A 154 19.41 -22.35 26.67
C SER A 154 19.57 -20.83 26.75
N ILE A 155 19.86 -20.32 27.96
CA ILE A 155 20.08 -18.88 28.18
C ILE A 155 21.22 -18.35 27.29
N LYS A 156 22.30 -19.15 27.12
CA LYS A 156 23.42 -18.76 26.26
C LYS A 156 22.98 -18.57 24.79
N LEU A 157 22.19 -19.52 24.27
CA LEU A 157 21.66 -19.39 22.89
C LEU A 157 20.67 -18.24 22.78
N LEU A 158 19.79 -18.03 23.75
CA LEU A 158 18.90 -16.89 23.78
C LEU A 158 19.65 -15.56 23.75
N ALA A 159 20.74 -15.45 24.53
CA ALA A 159 21.57 -14.24 24.53
C ALA A 159 22.24 -14.01 23.16
N VAL A 160 22.81 -15.06 22.55
CA VAL A 160 23.39 -14.97 21.20
C VAL A 160 22.32 -14.57 20.18
N PHE A 161 21.15 -15.20 20.21
CA PHE A 161 20.05 -14.87 19.29
C PHE A 161 19.53 -13.46 19.50
N ALA A 162 19.44 -12.97 20.75
CA ALA A 162 19.06 -11.61 21.03
C ALA A 162 20.06 -10.61 20.45
N VAL A 163 21.37 -10.85 20.62
CA VAL A 163 22.41 -9.98 20.03
C VAL A 163 22.32 -9.97 18.50
N LEU A 164 22.17 -11.12 17.86
CA LEU A 164 22.04 -11.22 16.40
C LEU A 164 20.76 -10.54 15.90
N ALA A 165 19.62 -10.75 16.62
CA ALA A 165 18.36 -10.08 16.28
C ALA A 165 18.44 -8.57 16.42
N LEU A 166 19.03 -8.05 17.49
CA LEU A 166 19.22 -6.61 17.68
C LEU A 166 20.17 -6.00 16.65
N SER A 167 21.27 -6.69 16.34
CA SER A 167 22.22 -6.22 15.32
C SER A 167 21.57 -6.17 13.93
N GLY A 168 20.82 -7.20 13.56
CA GLY A 168 20.09 -7.22 12.29
C GLY A 168 18.97 -6.18 12.26
N ALA A 169 18.22 -6.00 13.35
CA ALA A 169 17.20 -4.95 13.49
C ALA A 169 17.80 -3.55 13.31
N TYR A 170 18.95 -3.29 13.92
CA TYR A 170 19.68 -2.04 13.74
C TYR A 170 20.08 -1.83 12.26
N GLY A 171 20.56 -2.89 11.59
CA GLY A 171 20.88 -2.82 10.15
C GLY A 171 19.66 -2.46 9.30
N PHE A 172 18.50 -3.09 9.56
CA PHE A 172 17.25 -2.77 8.87
C PHE A 172 16.76 -1.35 9.17
N GLN A 173 16.87 -0.89 10.40
CA GLN A 173 16.54 0.48 10.76
C GLN A 173 17.40 1.49 9.98
N ARG A 174 18.73 1.26 9.92
CA ARG A 174 19.63 2.14 9.14
C ARG A 174 19.30 2.11 7.65
N PHE A 175 18.95 0.93 7.11
CA PHE A 175 18.51 0.80 5.73
C PHE A 175 17.19 1.53 5.46
N TYR A 176 16.22 1.43 6.37
CA TYR A 176 14.96 2.17 6.31
C TYR A 176 15.18 3.69 6.28
N GLU A 177 16.02 4.22 7.18
CA GLU A 177 16.33 5.65 7.21
C GLU A 177 17.03 6.10 5.92
N ALA A 178 17.97 5.31 5.40
CA ALA A 178 18.62 5.60 4.13
C ALA A 178 17.63 5.60 2.94
N LYS A 179 16.69 4.65 2.90
CA LYS A 179 15.62 4.64 1.89
C LYS A 179 14.72 5.85 2.00
N LYS A 180 14.32 6.23 3.23
CA LYS A 180 13.50 7.40 3.48
C LYS A 180 14.20 8.69 3.04
N GLU A 181 15.47 8.84 3.34
CA GLU A 181 16.27 10.01 2.92
C GLU A 181 16.40 10.07 1.39
N ALA A 182 16.65 8.92 0.74
CA ALA A 182 16.78 8.84 -0.71
C ALA A 182 15.49 9.29 -1.45
N GLN A 183 14.31 9.13 -0.84
CA GLN A 183 13.03 9.57 -1.43
C GLN A 183 12.98 11.09 -1.65
N PHE A 184 13.68 11.88 -0.82
CA PHE A 184 13.75 13.35 -0.95
C PHE A 184 14.94 13.82 -1.81
N GLY A 185 15.81 12.91 -2.23
CA GLY A 185 17.01 13.20 -3.01
C GLY A 185 16.96 12.61 -4.42
N GLY A 186 17.92 11.73 -4.71
CA GLY A 186 18.10 11.16 -6.05
C GLY A 186 16.89 10.42 -6.61
N VAL A 187 16.09 9.75 -5.75
CA VAL A 187 14.87 9.06 -6.20
C VAL A 187 13.80 10.07 -6.62
N ALA A 188 13.59 11.15 -5.85
CA ALA A 188 12.65 12.21 -6.22
C ALA A 188 13.00 12.83 -7.57
N MET A 189 14.28 13.11 -7.80
CA MET A 189 14.76 13.61 -9.09
C MET A 189 14.48 12.64 -10.24
N LYS A 190 14.75 11.35 -10.04
CA LYS A 190 14.44 10.31 -11.03
C LYS A 190 12.94 10.29 -11.36
N VAL A 191 12.07 10.34 -10.36
CA VAL A 191 10.62 10.36 -10.51
C VAL A 191 10.15 11.60 -11.27
N VAL A 192 10.70 12.78 -11.00
CA VAL A 192 10.39 14.00 -11.80
C VAL A 192 10.78 13.81 -13.26
N LYS A 193 11.93 13.20 -13.54
CA LYS A 193 12.34 12.89 -14.91
C LYS A 193 11.36 11.92 -15.59
N GLU A 194 10.98 10.85 -14.91
CA GLU A 194 9.98 9.90 -15.39
C GLU A 194 8.63 10.60 -15.63
N TYR A 195 8.19 11.47 -14.72
CA TYR A 195 6.97 12.24 -14.87
C TYR A 195 6.96 13.07 -16.17
N TYR A 196 8.04 13.79 -16.48
CA TYR A 196 8.12 14.56 -17.72
C TYR A 196 8.28 13.71 -18.98
N SER A 197 8.66 12.43 -18.86
CA SER A 197 8.68 11.49 -19.98
C SER A 197 7.31 10.89 -20.30
N LEU A 198 6.32 11.02 -19.39
CA LEU A 198 4.96 10.58 -19.63
C LEU A 198 4.31 11.38 -20.77
N SER A 199 3.51 10.71 -21.59
CA SER A 199 2.72 11.35 -22.63
C SER A 199 1.73 12.34 -22.02
N GLU A 200 1.52 13.47 -22.69
CA GLU A 200 0.47 14.41 -22.31
C GLU A 200 -0.90 13.84 -22.67
N VAL A 201 -1.83 13.94 -21.74
CA VAL A 201 -3.23 13.54 -21.92
C VAL A 201 -4.12 14.76 -21.81
N ARG A 202 -5.33 14.68 -22.35
CA ARG A 202 -6.34 15.71 -22.14
C ARG A 202 -6.93 15.58 -20.75
N ASN A 203 -7.45 16.69 -20.21
CA ASN A 203 -8.37 16.58 -19.09
C ASN A 203 -9.63 15.83 -19.54
N PRO A 204 -10.35 15.15 -18.61
CA PRO A 204 -11.60 14.52 -18.96
C PRO A 204 -12.58 15.54 -19.54
N SER A 205 -13.42 15.12 -20.47
CA SER A 205 -14.43 15.98 -21.11
C SER A 205 -15.41 16.60 -20.12
N PHE A 206 -15.53 15.98 -18.95
CA PHE A 206 -16.31 16.46 -17.81
C PHE A 206 -15.47 16.35 -16.53
N ILE A 207 -15.05 17.47 -15.97
CA ILE A 207 -14.46 17.54 -14.65
C ILE A 207 -15.61 17.64 -13.64
N SER A 208 -15.64 16.73 -12.68
CA SER A 208 -16.68 16.70 -11.67
C SER A 208 -16.66 17.95 -10.78
N PRO A 209 -17.78 18.33 -10.15
CA PRO A 209 -17.82 19.44 -9.21
C PRO A 209 -17.25 19.08 -7.81
N PHE A 210 -16.67 17.89 -7.64
CA PHE A 210 -16.21 17.36 -6.36
C PHE A 210 -14.72 17.66 -6.14
N TRP A 211 -14.43 18.72 -5.39
CA TRP A 211 -13.08 19.22 -5.16
C TRP A 211 -12.75 19.26 -3.68
N THR A 212 -11.49 18.97 -3.34
CA THR A 212 -10.96 19.12 -1.97
C THR A 212 -10.13 20.37 -1.80
N ALA A 213 -9.46 20.81 -2.87
CA ALA A 213 -8.72 22.07 -2.92
C ALA A 213 -9.11 22.88 -4.17
N ARG A 214 -9.27 24.19 -4.00
CA ARG A 214 -9.68 25.09 -5.06
C ARG A 214 -8.95 26.42 -4.95
N ALA A 215 -7.89 26.58 -5.72
CA ALA A 215 -7.10 27.80 -5.82
C ALA A 215 -7.70 28.84 -6.80
N SER A 216 -8.52 28.40 -7.75
CA SER A 216 -9.10 29.22 -8.81
C SER A 216 -10.51 28.75 -9.17
N GLU A 217 -11.30 29.62 -9.82
CA GLU A 217 -12.67 29.27 -10.23
C GLU A 217 -12.67 28.20 -11.33
N ARG A 218 -11.79 28.37 -12.33
CA ARG A 218 -11.63 27.40 -13.40
C ARG A 218 -10.51 26.44 -13.07
N PHE A 219 -10.72 25.16 -13.33
CA PHE A 219 -9.74 24.11 -13.05
C PHE A 219 -8.38 24.40 -13.67
N GLU A 220 -8.38 24.92 -14.91
CA GLU A 220 -7.18 25.15 -15.73
C GLU A 220 -6.30 26.30 -15.23
N ASP A 221 -6.84 27.21 -14.42
CA ASP A 221 -6.14 28.44 -14.02
C ASP A 221 -5.17 28.25 -12.86
N ALA A 222 -5.24 27.09 -12.17
CA ALA A 222 -4.31 26.79 -11.09
C ALA A 222 -2.94 26.33 -11.62
N PRO A 223 -1.84 26.76 -11.01
CA PRO A 223 -0.50 26.30 -11.36
C PRO A 223 -0.33 24.79 -11.23
N ILE A 224 -0.92 24.20 -10.18
CA ILE A 224 -0.93 22.76 -9.95
C ILE A 224 -2.37 22.26 -10.09
N ARG A 225 -2.58 21.31 -10.99
CA ARG A 225 -3.88 20.72 -11.27
C ARG A 225 -3.81 19.22 -11.11
N VAL A 226 -4.64 18.68 -10.23
CA VAL A 226 -4.73 17.26 -9.95
C VAL A 226 -6.16 16.78 -10.17
N ILE A 227 -6.33 15.77 -11.00
CA ILE A 227 -7.58 15.02 -11.11
C ILE A 227 -7.28 13.62 -10.59
N GLU A 228 -8.04 13.16 -9.62
CA GLU A 228 -7.91 11.82 -9.07
C GLU A 228 -9.12 10.96 -9.45
N TYR A 229 -8.87 9.84 -10.14
CA TYR A 229 -9.83 8.76 -10.25
C TYR A 229 -9.74 7.90 -8.98
N VAL A 230 -10.78 7.95 -8.17
CA VAL A 230 -10.79 7.46 -6.79
C VAL A 230 -11.80 6.34 -6.58
N ASP A 231 -11.39 5.36 -5.77
CA ASP A 231 -12.27 4.39 -5.13
C ASP A 231 -12.13 4.52 -3.60
N PHE A 232 -13.24 4.74 -2.91
CA PHE A 232 -13.26 4.98 -1.46
C PHE A 232 -12.91 3.75 -0.61
N LEU A 233 -12.84 2.56 -1.18
CA LEU A 233 -12.42 1.34 -0.49
C LEU A 233 -11.06 0.82 -0.95
N CYS A 234 -10.37 1.55 -1.83
CA CYS A 234 -9.03 1.23 -2.29
C CYS A 234 -7.98 1.65 -1.24
N PRO A 235 -7.12 0.73 -0.77
CA PRO A 235 -6.05 1.05 0.18
C PRO A 235 -5.02 2.04 -0.36
N ASP A 236 -4.72 1.98 -1.65
CA ASP A 236 -3.81 2.91 -2.31
C ASP A 236 -4.40 4.32 -2.39
N CYS A 237 -5.73 4.45 -2.58
CA CYS A 237 -6.42 5.75 -2.48
C CYS A 237 -6.35 6.31 -1.06
N LEU A 238 -6.50 5.46 -0.03
CA LEU A 238 -6.28 5.89 1.36
C LEU A 238 -4.84 6.37 1.59
N PHE A 239 -3.85 5.66 1.04
CA PHE A 239 -2.46 6.10 1.14
C PHE A 239 -2.28 7.46 0.45
N LEU A 240 -2.79 7.62 -0.77
CA LEU A 240 -2.73 8.87 -1.54
C LEU A 240 -3.45 10.02 -0.83
N TYR A 241 -4.64 9.79 -0.29
CA TYR A 241 -5.39 10.77 0.50
C TYR A 241 -4.53 11.42 1.59
N ARG A 242 -3.75 10.63 2.32
CA ARG A 242 -2.86 11.13 3.38
C ARG A 242 -1.76 12.04 2.83
N GLN A 243 -1.25 11.74 1.63
CA GLN A 243 -0.22 12.53 0.96
C GLN A 243 -0.83 13.84 0.43
N LEU A 244 -1.96 13.74 -0.28
CA LEU A 244 -2.63 14.91 -0.87
C LEU A 244 -3.15 15.88 0.20
N LYS A 245 -3.74 15.39 1.28
CA LYS A 245 -4.22 16.23 2.40
C LYS A 245 -3.11 17.11 2.99
N GLN A 246 -1.89 16.60 3.06
CA GLN A 246 -0.73 17.39 3.49
C GLN A 246 -0.33 18.40 2.41
N LEU A 247 -0.26 17.97 1.15
CA LEU A 247 0.14 18.81 0.02
C LEU A 247 -0.87 19.91 -0.28
N GLU A 248 -2.17 19.63 -0.18
CA GLU A 248 -3.22 20.65 -0.34
C GLU A 248 -3.02 21.83 0.63
N LYS A 249 -2.62 21.53 1.87
CA LYS A 249 -2.30 22.55 2.87
C LYS A 249 -1.02 23.31 2.55
N GLU A 250 0.04 22.61 2.08
CA GLU A 250 1.32 23.25 1.73
C GLU A 250 1.23 24.12 0.47
N TYR A 251 0.37 23.73 -0.49
CA TYR A 251 0.16 24.43 -1.75
C TYR A 251 -1.19 25.18 -1.79
N GLU A 252 -1.72 25.57 -0.63
CA GLU A 252 -2.95 26.36 -0.54
C GLU A 252 -2.87 27.61 -1.43
N GLY A 253 -3.95 27.88 -2.19
CA GLY A 253 -3.98 28.98 -3.17
C GLY A 253 -3.21 28.72 -4.47
N ARG A 254 -2.59 27.53 -4.66
CA ARG A 254 -1.83 27.18 -5.87
C ARG A 254 -2.24 25.85 -6.50
N ILE A 255 -3.13 25.10 -5.84
CA ILE A 255 -3.53 23.76 -6.29
C ILE A 255 -5.06 23.65 -6.43
N ASN A 256 -5.48 23.06 -7.55
CA ASN A 256 -6.84 22.54 -7.73
C ASN A 256 -6.78 21.01 -7.68
N VAL A 257 -7.63 20.40 -6.84
CA VAL A 257 -7.77 18.95 -6.73
C VAL A 257 -9.23 18.57 -6.96
N ALA A 258 -9.52 17.93 -8.08
CA ALA A 258 -10.83 17.44 -8.48
C ALA A 258 -10.88 15.91 -8.46
N PHE A 259 -12.01 15.34 -8.09
CA PHE A 259 -12.20 13.89 -7.97
C PHE A 259 -13.13 13.36 -9.06
N GLN A 260 -12.70 12.32 -9.73
CA GLN A 260 -13.52 11.50 -10.63
C GLN A 260 -13.74 10.16 -9.95
N PHE A 261 -14.99 9.83 -9.62
CA PHE A 261 -15.29 8.55 -8.97
C PHE A 261 -15.09 7.39 -9.94
N PHE A 262 -14.35 6.38 -9.50
CA PHE A 262 -14.11 5.16 -10.26
C PHE A 262 -14.17 3.93 -9.34
N PRO A 263 -15.37 3.62 -8.78
CA PRO A 263 -15.53 2.48 -7.89
C PRO A 263 -15.18 1.18 -8.59
N LEU A 264 -14.35 0.34 -7.96
CA LEU A 264 -13.98 -0.99 -8.45
C LEU A 264 -15.03 -2.03 -8.07
N GLU A 265 -16.29 -1.72 -8.39
CA GLU A 265 -17.46 -2.54 -8.13
C GLU A 265 -18.37 -2.55 -9.39
N ALA A 266 -18.59 -3.73 -9.96
CA ALA A 266 -19.35 -3.90 -11.21
C ALA A 266 -20.81 -3.46 -11.10
N LYS A 267 -21.36 -3.37 -9.89
CA LYS A 267 -22.73 -2.90 -9.62
C LYS A 267 -23.04 -1.53 -10.25
N CYS A 268 -22.07 -0.61 -10.30
CA CYS A 268 -22.25 0.73 -10.87
C CYS A 268 -21.19 1.11 -11.89
N ASN A 269 -20.11 0.35 -12.01
CA ASN A 269 -19.04 0.62 -12.96
C ASN A 269 -18.97 -0.50 -14.00
N THR A 270 -19.52 -0.24 -15.17
CA THR A 270 -19.56 -1.20 -16.29
C THR A 270 -18.20 -1.50 -16.92
N VAL A 271 -17.18 -0.73 -16.56
CA VAL A 271 -15.79 -0.91 -17.03
C VAL A 271 -15.08 -2.01 -16.22
N VAL A 272 -15.60 -2.33 -15.04
CA VAL A 272 -15.02 -3.31 -14.11
C VAL A 272 -15.80 -4.63 -14.23
N GLU A 273 -15.07 -5.73 -14.46
CA GLU A 273 -15.69 -7.05 -14.61
C GLU A 273 -15.98 -7.76 -13.28
N LYS A 274 -15.29 -7.35 -12.22
CA LYS A 274 -15.35 -8.02 -10.89
C LYS A 274 -15.59 -7.00 -9.78
N ASP A 275 -16.31 -7.43 -8.75
CA ASP A 275 -16.51 -6.65 -7.53
C ASP A 275 -15.25 -6.77 -6.64
N LEU A 276 -14.23 -5.94 -6.93
CA LEU A 276 -13.01 -5.89 -6.11
C LEU A 276 -13.28 -5.21 -4.77
N HIS A 277 -14.12 -4.17 -4.76
CA HIS A 277 -14.42 -3.35 -3.60
C HIS A 277 -15.93 -3.22 -3.33
N PRO A 278 -16.62 -4.28 -2.85
CA PRO A 278 -18.05 -4.26 -2.59
C PRO A 278 -18.45 -3.15 -1.61
N GLY A 279 -19.34 -2.25 -2.05
CA GLY A 279 -19.79 -1.07 -1.32
C GLY A 279 -19.15 0.24 -1.74
N ALA A 280 -18.20 0.21 -2.69
CA ALA A 280 -17.59 1.42 -3.26
C ALA A 280 -18.63 2.24 -4.05
N CYS A 281 -19.59 1.57 -4.72
CA CYS A 281 -20.70 2.24 -5.39
C CYS A 281 -21.56 3.07 -4.41
N ASP A 282 -21.90 2.50 -3.27
CA ASP A 282 -22.72 3.19 -2.27
C ASP A 282 -21.98 4.43 -1.74
N LEU A 283 -20.67 4.31 -1.45
CA LEU A 283 -19.85 5.44 -0.99
C LEU A 283 -19.73 6.53 -2.06
N SER A 284 -19.56 6.15 -3.33
CA SER A 284 -19.50 7.09 -4.44
C SER A 284 -20.82 7.85 -4.62
N LEU A 285 -21.98 7.17 -4.50
CA LEU A 285 -23.28 7.81 -4.56
C LEU A 285 -23.52 8.76 -3.38
N ILE A 286 -23.12 8.37 -2.15
CA ILE A 286 -23.21 9.22 -0.96
C ILE A 286 -22.34 10.48 -1.14
N ALA A 287 -21.11 10.31 -1.64
CA ALA A 287 -20.18 11.42 -1.88
C ALA A 287 -20.65 12.34 -3.03
N ALA A 288 -21.33 11.79 -4.03
CA ALA A 288 -21.87 12.53 -5.18
C ALA A 288 -23.18 13.29 -4.87
N HIS A 289 -23.75 13.14 -3.69
CA HIS A 289 -25.02 13.73 -3.31
C HIS A 289 -25.01 15.27 -3.36
N ASP A 290 -23.97 15.87 -2.81
CA ASP A 290 -23.89 17.34 -2.67
C ASP A 290 -22.43 17.81 -2.77
N PRO A 291 -22.06 18.55 -3.83
CA PRO A 291 -20.70 19.08 -3.97
C PRO A 291 -20.24 19.95 -2.79
N ALA A 292 -21.14 20.65 -2.13
CA ALA A 292 -20.80 21.49 -0.98
C ALA A 292 -20.41 20.68 0.27
N LYS A 293 -20.92 19.44 0.37
CA LYS A 293 -20.59 18.51 1.46
C LYS A 293 -19.49 17.54 1.11
N PHE A 294 -19.07 17.49 -0.16
CA PHE A 294 -18.17 16.48 -0.67
C PHE A 294 -16.90 16.35 0.16
N LYS A 295 -16.18 17.46 0.42
CA LYS A 295 -14.93 17.42 1.18
C LYS A 295 -15.09 16.78 2.55
N ALA A 296 -16.18 17.12 3.26
CA ALA A 296 -16.45 16.57 4.59
C ALA A 296 -16.77 15.08 4.53
N ILE A 297 -17.53 14.64 3.53
CA ILE A 297 -17.87 13.23 3.32
C ILE A 297 -16.61 12.43 2.94
N HIS A 298 -15.84 12.95 2.00
CA HIS A 298 -14.58 12.37 1.53
C HIS A 298 -13.58 12.15 2.68
N ASP A 299 -13.34 13.19 3.48
CA ASP A 299 -12.42 13.12 4.61
C ASP A 299 -12.93 12.11 5.66
N GLU A 300 -14.23 12.10 5.96
CA GLU A 300 -14.81 11.17 6.93
C GLU A 300 -14.72 9.71 6.48
N ILE A 301 -14.90 9.43 5.18
CA ILE A 301 -14.76 8.09 4.64
C ILE A 301 -13.32 7.59 4.83
N PHE A 302 -12.33 8.37 4.42
CA PHE A 302 -10.94 7.95 4.51
C PHE A 302 -10.42 7.91 5.95
N GLU A 303 -10.83 8.81 6.81
CA GLU A 303 -10.49 8.78 8.25
C GLU A 303 -11.11 7.57 8.97
N ASN A 304 -12.24 7.06 8.48
CA ASN A 304 -12.91 5.88 9.00
C ASN A 304 -12.85 4.69 8.02
N PHE A 305 -11.82 4.60 7.22
CA PHE A 305 -11.68 3.65 6.11
C PHE A 305 -12.09 2.21 6.44
N GLN A 306 -11.69 1.69 7.62
CA GLN A 306 -12.04 0.33 8.02
C GLN A 306 -13.52 0.18 8.38
N LYS A 307 -14.15 1.26 8.89
CA LYS A 307 -15.59 1.27 9.16
C LYS A 307 -16.40 1.40 7.86
N ALA A 308 -15.87 2.11 6.87
CA ALA A 308 -16.50 2.32 5.57
C ALA A 308 -16.76 1.01 4.80
N LYS A 309 -16.00 -0.04 5.11
CA LYS A 309 -16.24 -1.40 4.59
C LYS A 309 -17.54 -2.02 5.11
N SER A 310 -18.13 -1.53 6.23
CA SER A 310 -19.37 -2.04 6.80
C SER A 310 -20.59 -1.39 6.14
N PRO A 311 -21.60 -2.17 5.72
CA PRO A 311 -22.87 -1.64 5.20
C PRO A 311 -23.59 -0.74 6.21
N GLU A 312 -23.58 -1.10 7.49
CA GLU A 312 -24.24 -0.36 8.57
C GLU A 312 -23.64 1.04 8.73
N TRP A 313 -22.31 1.13 8.63
CA TRP A 313 -21.64 2.42 8.71
C TRP A 313 -21.96 3.32 7.50
N ARG A 314 -22.06 2.74 6.29
CA ARG A 314 -22.46 3.50 5.09
C ARG A 314 -23.86 4.07 5.21
N VAL A 315 -24.80 3.31 5.77
CA VAL A 315 -26.17 3.80 6.07
C VAL A 315 -26.12 4.94 7.08
N GLN A 316 -25.30 4.84 8.13
CA GLN A 316 -25.12 5.91 9.11
C GLN A 316 -24.50 7.16 8.47
N LEU A 317 -23.51 7.00 7.61
CA LEU A 317 -22.90 8.11 6.85
C LEU A 317 -23.94 8.80 5.96
N ALA A 318 -24.70 8.04 5.17
CA ALA A 318 -25.76 8.59 4.31
C ALA A 318 -26.76 9.41 5.14
N ARG A 319 -27.21 8.88 6.26
CA ARG A 319 -28.15 9.56 7.17
C ARG A 319 -27.56 10.82 7.77
N LYS A 320 -26.29 10.77 8.20
CA LYS A 320 -25.58 11.93 8.77
C LYS A 320 -25.53 13.13 7.83
N TYR A 321 -25.34 12.86 6.53
CA TYR A 321 -25.22 13.91 5.50
C TYR A 321 -26.51 14.17 4.73
N GLY A 322 -27.61 13.48 5.04
CA GLY A 322 -28.89 13.58 4.33
C GLY A 322 -28.85 13.02 2.91
N ALA A 323 -27.99 12.02 2.70
CA ALA A 323 -27.72 11.42 1.39
C ALA A 323 -28.43 10.06 1.19
N GLU A 324 -29.43 9.70 2.03
CA GLU A 324 -30.12 8.41 1.91
C GLU A 324 -30.82 8.26 0.55
N ALA A 325 -31.42 9.32 0.05
CA ALA A 325 -32.07 9.32 -1.25
C ALA A 325 -31.08 9.11 -2.40
N ALA A 326 -29.81 9.54 -2.28
CA ALA A 326 -28.79 9.47 -3.32
C ALA A 326 -28.52 8.03 -3.79
N LEU A 327 -28.66 7.05 -2.91
CA LEU A 327 -28.48 5.63 -3.24
C LEU A 327 -29.45 5.12 -4.30
N ASN A 328 -30.61 5.78 -4.44
CA ASN A 328 -31.64 5.42 -5.40
C ASN A 328 -32.01 6.53 -6.38
N ASP A 329 -31.41 7.73 -6.22
CA ASP A 329 -31.68 8.87 -7.09
C ASP A 329 -31.09 8.65 -8.50
N PRO A 330 -31.93 8.61 -9.55
CA PRO A 330 -31.47 8.45 -10.91
C PRO A 330 -30.50 9.55 -11.34
N ALA A 331 -30.69 10.80 -10.92
CA ALA A 331 -29.83 11.90 -11.31
C ALA A 331 -28.40 11.75 -10.73
N VAL A 332 -28.27 11.26 -9.49
CA VAL A 332 -26.98 10.98 -8.87
C VAL A 332 -26.31 9.78 -9.54
N LYS A 333 -27.08 8.75 -9.90
CA LYS A 333 -26.56 7.59 -10.64
C LYS A 333 -26.07 7.98 -12.03
N ASP A 334 -26.82 8.80 -12.77
CA ASP A 334 -26.40 9.29 -14.08
C ASP A 334 -25.16 10.17 -14.00
N LEU A 335 -25.05 11.02 -12.98
CA LEU A 335 -23.85 11.78 -12.71
C LEU A 335 -22.65 10.88 -12.43
N LEU A 336 -22.82 9.86 -11.59
CA LEU A 336 -21.77 8.89 -11.29
C LEU A 336 -21.33 8.16 -12.56
N LEU A 337 -22.25 7.66 -13.38
CA LEU A 337 -21.94 6.99 -14.65
C LEU A 337 -21.22 7.94 -15.62
N ARG A 338 -21.65 9.19 -15.71
CA ARG A 338 -20.96 10.19 -16.53
C ARG A 338 -19.52 10.39 -16.08
N ILE A 339 -19.26 10.47 -14.77
CA ILE A 339 -17.92 10.60 -14.20
C ILE A 339 -17.08 9.35 -14.52
N ILE A 340 -17.60 8.15 -14.28
CA ILE A 340 -16.93 6.88 -14.57
C ILE A 340 -16.52 6.80 -16.06
N ASN A 341 -17.44 7.17 -16.95
CA ASN A 341 -17.22 7.06 -18.39
C ASN A 341 -16.11 7.99 -18.90
N THR A 342 -15.79 9.09 -18.19
CA THR A 342 -14.63 9.89 -18.52
C THR A 342 -13.31 9.13 -18.47
N GLY A 343 -13.24 8.06 -17.67
CA GLY A 343 -12.07 7.18 -17.62
C GLY A 343 -11.83 6.40 -18.92
N ALA A 344 -12.89 6.08 -19.68
CA ALA A 344 -12.78 5.39 -20.96
C ALA A 344 -12.22 6.30 -22.08
N GLU A 345 -12.29 7.63 -21.93
CA GLU A 345 -11.76 8.58 -22.90
C GLU A 345 -10.25 8.42 -23.15
N TYR A 346 -9.56 7.77 -22.24
CA TYR A 346 -8.11 7.56 -22.27
C TYR A 346 -7.65 6.25 -22.90
N GLU A 347 -8.51 5.52 -23.59
CA GLU A 347 -8.19 4.21 -24.18
C GLU A 347 -6.95 4.20 -25.10
N LYS A 348 -6.54 5.34 -25.61
CA LYS A 348 -5.40 5.47 -26.54
C LYS A 348 -4.33 6.45 -26.07
N THR A 349 -4.23 6.70 -24.77
CA THR A 349 -3.35 7.76 -24.26
C THR A 349 -1.88 7.39 -24.20
N SER A 350 -1.55 6.10 -24.14
CA SER A 350 -0.18 5.62 -24.25
C SER A 350 -0.15 4.19 -24.73
N ASP A 351 0.95 3.75 -25.34
CA ASP A 351 1.18 2.34 -25.72
C ASP A 351 1.14 1.39 -24.51
N THR A 352 1.42 1.90 -23.31
CA THR A 352 1.41 1.14 -22.07
C THR A 352 0.02 0.98 -21.46
N PHE A 353 -0.91 1.91 -21.73
CA PHE A 353 -2.23 1.99 -21.07
C PHE A 353 -3.37 2.14 -22.08
N ALA A 354 -3.39 1.26 -23.08
CA ALA A 354 -4.34 1.30 -24.21
C ALA A 354 -5.83 1.12 -23.80
N HIS A 355 -6.15 0.99 -22.53
CA HIS A 355 -7.49 0.60 -22.06
C HIS A 355 -8.24 1.67 -21.26
N GLY A 356 -7.73 2.90 -21.19
CA GLY A 356 -8.29 3.94 -20.35
C GLY A 356 -8.00 3.71 -18.85
N VAL A 357 -8.74 4.41 -17.98
CA VAL A 357 -8.65 4.19 -16.54
C VAL A 357 -9.26 2.83 -16.20
N ARG A 358 -8.48 1.99 -15.51
CA ARG A 358 -8.87 0.62 -15.09
C ARG A 358 -8.52 0.32 -13.63
N SER A 359 -7.76 1.21 -12.99
CA SER A 359 -7.31 1.04 -11.61
C SER A 359 -7.36 2.35 -10.84
N THR A 360 -7.39 2.25 -9.53
CA THR A 360 -7.38 3.39 -8.63
C THR A 360 -6.24 3.26 -7.61
N PRO A 361 -5.65 4.39 -7.19
CA PRO A 361 -5.85 5.72 -7.77
C PRO A 361 -5.21 5.86 -9.15
N THR A 362 -5.81 6.66 -10.02
CA THR A 362 -5.17 7.16 -11.22
C THR A 362 -5.23 8.67 -11.18
N LEU A 363 -4.09 9.32 -11.33
CA LEU A 363 -3.94 10.77 -11.25
C LEU A 363 -3.71 11.35 -12.64
N ILE A 364 -4.29 12.52 -12.89
CA ILE A 364 -3.85 13.39 -13.99
C ILE A 364 -3.30 14.65 -13.33
N ILE A 365 -1.98 14.80 -13.38
CA ILE A 365 -1.28 15.95 -12.82
C ILE A 365 -0.81 16.80 -13.98
N ASN A 366 -1.27 18.05 -14.09
CA ASN A 366 -0.93 18.96 -15.17
C ASN A 366 -0.83 18.27 -16.56
N ASN A 367 -1.90 17.55 -16.93
CA ASN A 367 -2.00 16.85 -18.22
C ASN A 367 -1.05 15.65 -18.39
N ARG A 368 -0.59 15.01 -17.31
CA ARG A 368 0.14 13.74 -17.38
C ARG A 368 -0.49 12.70 -16.44
N MET A 369 -0.72 11.51 -17.00
CA MET A 369 -1.37 10.43 -16.27
C MET A 369 -0.35 9.62 -15.48
N VAL A 370 -0.60 9.50 -14.17
CA VAL A 370 0.15 8.66 -13.24
C VAL A 370 -0.80 7.60 -12.70
N ILE A 371 -0.50 6.33 -12.93
CA ILE A 371 -1.30 5.22 -12.44
C ILE A 371 -0.70 4.68 -11.14
N GLY A 372 -1.55 4.53 -10.13
CA GLY A 372 -1.16 4.16 -8.78
C GLY A 372 -0.85 5.38 -7.91
N THR A 373 -0.33 5.12 -6.73
CA THR A 373 -0.03 6.14 -5.74
C THR A 373 1.46 6.49 -5.70
N LEU A 374 1.77 7.73 -5.35
CA LEU A 374 3.13 8.20 -5.11
C LEU A 374 3.29 8.66 -3.66
N PRO A 375 4.46 8.43 -3.03
CA PRO A 375 4.78 9.00 -1.73
C PRO A 375 4.80 10.53 -1.76
N TYR A 376 4.59 11.14 -0.60
CA TYR A 376 4.63 12.58 -0.42
C TYR A 376 5.86 13.24 -1.05
N ALA A 377 7.06 12.69 -0.84
CA ALA A 377 8.29 13.25 -1.38
C ALA A 377 8.29 13.36 -2.92
N HIS A 378 7.73 12.36 -3.60
CA HIS A 378 7.65 12.33 -5.05
C HIS A 378 6.62 13.31 -5.59
N LEU A 379 5.42 13.34 -5.01
CA LEU A 379 4.39 14.31 -5.38
C LEU A 379 4.87 15.74 -5.14
N LYS A 380 5.51 15.98 -4.00
CA LYS A 380 6.10 17.28 -3.68
C LYS A 380 7.14 17.71 -4.72
N ALA A 381 8.06 16.82 -5.08
CA ALA A 381 9.07 17.10 -6.10
C ALA A 381 8.46 17.41 -7.47
N ILE A 382 7.41 16.69 -7.88
CA ILE A 382 6.66 16.98 -9.10
C ILE A 382 6.01 18.38 -8.99
N PHE A 383 5.33 18.69 -7.89
CA PHE A 383 4.66 19.98 -7.70
C PHE A 383 5.63 21.15 -7.69
N GLU A 384 6.76 21.01 -7.00
CA GLU A 384 7.83 22.02 -7.02
C GLU A 384 8.40 22.23 -8.43
N SER A 385 8.57 21.14 -9.18
CA SER A 385 9.04 21.23 -10.57
C SER A 385 8.02 21.93 -11.48
N LEU A 386 6.73 21.75 -11.27
CA LEU A 386 5.66 22.43 -12.00
C LEU A 386 5.62 23.93 -11.69
N LEU A 387 5.80 24.31 -10.43
CA LEU A 387 5.82 25.71 -10.02
C LEU A 387 7.05 26.46 -10.54
N SER A 388 8.21 25.82 -10.57
CA SER A 388 9.44 26.42 -11.12
C SER A 388 9.43 26.56 -12.64
N ALA A 389 8.59 25.81 -13.35
CA ALA A 389 8.37 25.92 -14.78
C ALA A 389 7.27 26.92 -15.17
N GLY A 390 6.63 27.59 -14.19
CA GLY A 390 5.52 28.52 -14.41
C GLY A 390 5.86 29.72 -15.26
N PRO A 391 4.86 30.45 -15.82
CA PRO A 391 5.03 31.53 -16.77
C PRO A 391 5.82 32.73 -16.25
N GLU A 392 5.93 32.90 -14.92
CA GLU A 392 6.72 33.96 -14.28
C GLU A 392 8.19 33.56 -14.01
N ALA A 393 8.56 32.35 -14.35
CA ALA A 393 9.91 31.87 -14.16
C ALA A 393 10.87 32.39 -15.23
N GLY A 394 11.00 33.72 -15.34
CA GLY A 394 12.17 34.33 -15.97
C GLY A 394 13.48 33.89 -15.28
N GLU A 395 13.40 33.47 -14.05
CA GLU A 395 14.38 32.67 -13.30
C GLU A 395 13.80 31.28 -13.05
N LYS A 396 13.70 30.48 -14.08
CA LYS A 396 13.43 29.04 -13.93
C LYS A 396 14.49 28.51 -12.99
N GLY A 397 14.08 28.09 -11.82
CA GLY A 397 15.01 27.61 -10.82
C GLY A 397 15.95 26.58 -11.45
N ARG A 398 17.24 26.64 -11.18
CA ARG A 398 18.32 25.79 -11.74
C ARG A 398 17.99 24.30 -11.73
N PHE A 399 17.05 23.91 -10.90
CA PHE A 399 16.47 22.58 -10.84
C PHE A 399 15.79 22.15 -12.16
N MET A 400 15.06 23.06 -12.83
CA MET A 400 14.35 22.74 -14.08
C MET A 400 15.23 22.85 -15.32
N GLU A 401 16.29 23.67 -15.33
CA GLU A 401 17.18 23.80 -16.47
C GLU A 401 17.80 22.45 -16.85
N ASN A 402 18.21 21.67 -15.85
CA ASN A 402 18.77 20.33 -16.06
C ASN A 402 17.74 19.27 -16.45
N TRP A 403 16.45 19.49 -16.21
CA TRP A 403 15.38 18.52 -16.46
C TRP A 403 14.67 18.74 -17.79
N VAL A 404 14.53 20.00 -18.21
CA VAL A 404 13.92 20.35 -19.49
C VAL A 404 14.74 19.81 -20.66
N ASP A 405 16.06 19.86 -20.56
CA ASP A 405 16.97 19.39 -21.61
C ASP A 405 16.98 17.86 -21.78
N THR A 406 16.46 17.12 -20.80
CA THR A 406 16.35 15.65 -20.85
C THR A 406 15.00 15.15 -21.35
N ARG A 407 14.04 16.04 -21.66
CA ARG A 407 12.78 15.64 -22.27
C ARG A 407 13.03 15.09 -23.67
N PRO A 408 12.37 13.98 -24.07
CA PRO A 408 12.42 13.55 -25.46
C PRO A 408 11.93 14.69 -26.35
N LYS A 409 12.78 15.15 -27.25
CA LYS A 409 12.36 16.11 -28.29
C LYS A 409 11.24 15.46 -29.06
N LYS A 410 10.07 16.12 -29.14
CA LYS A 410 8.98 15.69 -30.01
C LYS A 410 9.56 15.49 -31.43
N LYS A 411 9.49 14.24 -31.94
CA LYS A 411 9.73 13.95 -33.34
C LYS A 411 8.59 14.47 -34.18
#